data_bdc5ee3522cd717ac4856bfa85cdf702
#
_entry.id   bdc5ee3522cd717ac4856bfa85cdf702
#
_cell.length_a   1.000
_cell.length_b   1.000
_cell.length_c   1.000
_cell.angle_alpha   90.00
_cell.angle_beta   90.00
_cell.angle_gamma   90.00
#
_symmetry.space_group_name_H-M   'P 1'
#
loop_
_entity.id
_entity.type
_entity.pdbx_description
1 polymer ?
#
loop_
_entity_poly.entity_id
_entity_poly.type
_entity_poly.pdbx_seq_one_letter_code
_entity_poly.pdbx_strand_id
1 'polypeptide(L)'
;INQRHSLINPTKTLLNDLFQTTFKKIDAFSTMIANKLYTESYVCWRTIHESECIIKLLSCKDEELLSTYVKHIAYNNAYRNPEAFSVKDNDETFEKLKAEMKEHNLKSKDMKKFIEYGWLYKHPSIKNNLEEVKLNFRDGIEKTADLSIYNYIYEGASELVHSSSSFFYVNDKFCKDVSLDMTYRSGIRIFELF
;
A
#
# COMPACT_ATOMS: atom_id res chain seq x y z
N ILE A 1 4.47 27.72 32.70
CA ILE A 1 4.31 26.30 32.32
C ILE A 1 4.53 26.24 30.81
N ASN A 2 5.78 25.92 30.40
CA ASN A 2 6.17 25.78 29.00
C ASN A 2 5.59 24.48 28.45
N GLN A 3 4.53 24.56 27.65
CA GLN A 3 4.13 23.48 26.74
C GLN A 3 5.18 23.40 25.64
N ARG A 4 6.12 22.47 25.78
CA ARG A 4 6.91 21.99 24.67
C ARG A 4 5.96 21.22 23.72
N HIS A 5 5.40 21.91 22.74
CA HIS A 5 4.92 21.25 21.54
C HIS A 5 6.16 20.64 20.88
N SER A 6 6.44 19.37 21.17
CA SER A 6 7.36 18.60 20.35
C SER A 6 6.77 18.63 18.94
N LEU A 7 7.47 19.25 18.02
CA LEU A 7 7.19 19.18 16.58
C LEU A 7 7.31 17.69 16.21
N ILE A 8 6.19 16.98 16.28
CA ILE A 8 6.10 15.60 15.81
C ILE A 8 6.33 15.69 14.30
N ASN A 9 7.45 15.14 13.85
CA ASN A 9 7.76 15.10 12.43
C ASN A 9 6.68 14.25 11.73
N PRO A 10 5.84 14.82 10.84
CA PRO A 10 4.71 14.10 10.21
C PRO A 10 5.15 12.82 9.50
N THR A 11 6.35 12.82 8.97
CA THR A 11 7.00 11.69 8.30
C THR A 11 7.25 10.51 9.24
N LYS A 12 7.78 10.79 10.44
CA LYS A 12 8.01 9.73 11.44
C LYS A 12 6.70 9.15 11.94
N THR A 13 5.67 9.98 12.08
CA THR A 13 4.33 9.54 12.47
C THR A 13 3.75 8.61 11.41
N LEU A 14 3.81 8.99 10.13
CA LEU A 14 3.30 8.18 9.02
C LEU A 14 3.93 6.78 8.98
N LEU A 15 5.26 6.69 9.01
CA LEU A 15 5.95 5.40 8.97
C LEU A 15 5.62 4.56 10.21
N ASN A 16 5.56 5.18 11.39
CA ASN A 16 5.16 4.49 12.61
C ASN A 16 3.72 3.95 12.51
N ASP A 17 2.79 4.73 11.98
CA ASP A 17 1.39 4.33 11.84
C ASP A 17 1.22 3.19 10.83
N LEU A 18 1.95 3.24 9.71
CA LEU A 18 2.00 2.13 8.75
C LEU A 18 2.55 0.85 9.39
N PHE A 19 3.60 0.98 10.16
CA PHE A 19 4.22 -0.13 10.89
C PHE A 19 3.24 -0.73 11.91
N GLN A 20 2.65 0.09 12.77
CA GLN A 20 1.66 -0.34 13.76
C GLN A 20 0.45 -1.04 13.10
N THR A 21 -0.01 -0.49 11.98
CA THR A 21 -1.12 -1.09 11.23
C THR A 21 -0.72 -2.45 10.66
N THR A 22 0.53 -2.59 10.19
CA THR A 22 1.02 -3.87 9.66
C THR A 22 1.19 -4.91 10.76
N PHE A 23 1.65 -4.52 11.95
CA PHE A 23 1.68 -5.44 13.11
C PHE A 23 0.29 -5.95 13.49
N LYS A 24 -0.73 -5.10 13.48
CA LYS A 24 -2.11 -5.54 13.71
C LYS A 24 -2.58 -6.58 12.68
N LYS A 25 -2.12 -6.46 11.43
CA LYS A 25 -2.40 -7.49 10.40
C LYS A 25 -1.69 -8.80 10.71
N ILE A 26 -0.45 -8.75 11.21
CA ILE A 26 0.30 -9.94 11.63
C ILE A 26 -0.37 -10.62 12.83
N ASP A 27 -0.89 -9.86 13.78
CA ASP A 27 -1.68 -10.40 14.90
C ASP A 27 -2.98 -11.08 14.42
N ALA A 28 -3.69 -10.43 13.48
CA ALA A 28 -4.87 -11.02 12.85
C ALA A 28 -4.52 -12.31 12.11
N PHE A 29 -3.43 -12.31 11.35
CA PHE A 29 -2.90 -13.51 10.69
C PHE A 29 -2.64 -14.64 11.70
N SER A 30 -1.97 -14.35 12.80
CA SER A 30 -1.67 -15.33 13.85
C SER A 30 -2.94 -15.93 14.45
N THR A 31 -3.96 -15.10 14.64
CA THR A 31 -5.29 -15.52 15.11
C THR A 31 -5.97 -16.45 14.09
N MET A 32 -5.88 -16.14 12.80
CA MET A 32 -6.45 -16.97 11.73
C MET A 32 -5.78 -18.36 11.69
N ILE A 33 -4.46 -18.40 11.78
CA ILE A 33 -3.69 -19.66 11.82
C ILE A 33 -4.09 -20.50 13.04
N ALA A 34 -4.19 -19.90 14.23
CA ALA A 34 -4.58 -20.60 15.47
C ALA A 34 -6.00 -21.21 15.36
N ASN A 35 -6.90 -20.56 14.62
CA ASN A 35 -8.26 -21.02 14.39
C ASN A 35 -8.41 -21.87 13.10
N LYS A 36 -7.32 -22.27 12.46
CA LYS A 36 -7.29 -23.08 11.23
C LYS A 36 -8.01 -22.43 10.03
N LEU A 37 -8.10 -21.12 10.00
CA LEU A 37 -8.63 -20.33 8.89
C LEU A 37 -7.51 -20.09 7.86
N TYR A 38 -7.09 -21.15 7.18
CA TYR A 38 -5.86 -21.12 6.38
C TYR A 38 -6.02 -20.35 5.07
N THR A 39 -7.16 -20.43 4.43
CA THR A 39 -7.48 -19.66 3.23
C THR A 39 -7.50 -18.16 3.54
N GLU A 40 -8.16 -17.80 4.64
CA GLU A 40 -8.25 -16.41 5.11
C GLU A 40 -6.88 -15.89 5.54
N SER A 41 -6.05 -16.75 6.16
CA SER A 41 -4.67 -16.37 6.51
C SER A 41 -3.83 -16.08 5.26
N TYR A 42 -4.02 -16.82 4.18
CA TYR A 42 -3.33 -16.58 2.91
C TYR A 42 -3.77 -15.23 2.29
N VAL A 43 -5.05 -14.92 2.32
CA VAL A 43 -5.58 -13.60 1.91
C VAL A 43 -5.05 -12.49 2.83
N CYS A 44 -4.95 -12.74 4.14
CA CYS A 44 -4.39 -11.79 5.10
C CYS A 44 -2.92 -11.47 4.78
N TRP A 45 -2.10 -12.47 4.45
CA TRP A 45 -0.73 -12.25 4.02
C TRP A 45 -0.65 -11.29 2.82
N ARG A 46 -1.53 -11.39 1.84
CA ARG A 46 -1.56 -10.45 0.72
C ARG A 46 -1.58 -8.99 1.21
N THR A 47 -2.40 -8.69 2.22
CA THR A 47 -2.49 -7.33 2.75
C THR A 47 -1.25 -6.91 3.56
N ILE A 48 -0.55 -7.87 4.17
CA ILE A 48 0.75 -7.66 4.83
C ILE A 48 1.81 -7.32 3.77
N HIS A 49 1.85 -8.08 2.67
CA HIS A 49 2.76 -7.85 1.55
C HIS A 49 2.55 -6.49 0.87
N GLU A 50 1.29 -6.08 0.66
CA GLU A 50 0.97 -4.73 0.18
C GLU A 50 1.56 -3.65 1.11
N SER A 51 1.42 -3.82 2.42
CA SER A 51 1.98 -2.89 3.41
C SER A 51 3.51 -2.93 3.42
N GLU A 52 4.11 -4.11 3.30
CA GLU A 52 5.56 -4.28 3.20
C GLU A 52 6.14 -3.50 2.03
N CYS A 53 5.55 -3.63 0.84
CA CYS A 53 5.98 -2.90 -0.35
C CYS A 53 5.93 -1.38 -0.12
N ILE A 54 4.85 -0.87 0.44
CA ILE A 54 4.68 0.57 0.73
C ILE A 54 5.71 1.03 1.76
N ILE A 55 5.88 0.31 2.88
CA ILE A 55 6.85 0.64 3.92
C ILE A 55 8.26 0.67 3.32
N LYS A 56 8.62 -0.34 2.52
CA LYS A 56 9.94 -0.42 1.87
C LYS A 56 10.21 0.79 0.99
N LEU A 57 9.25 1.20 0.17
CA LEU A 57 9.39 2.36 -0.70
C LEU A 57 9.52 3.67 0.09
N LEU A 58 8.73 3.84 1.14
CA LEU A 58 8.75 5.06 1.96
C LEU A 58 9.94 5.11 2.92
N SER A 59 10.61 3.98 3.18
CA SER A 59 11.80 3.89 4.07
C SER A 59 13.03 4.59 3.50
N CYS A 60 13.05 4.98 2.22
CA CYS A 60 14.12 5.81 1.66
C CYS A 60 14.18 7.21 2.29
N LYS A 61 13.15 7.59 3.08
CA LYS A 61 13.05 8.85 3.83
C LYS A 61 13.18 10.12 2.97
N ASP A 62 12.83 10.02 1.69
CA ASP A 62 12.73 11.18 0.79
C ASP A 62 11.52 12.04 1.19
N GLU A 63 11.75 13.29 1.58
CA GLU A 63 10.70 14.17 2.12
C GLU A 63 9.64 14.52 1.06
N GLU A 64 10.04 14.65 -0.22
CA GLU A 64 9.11 14.91 -1.31
C GLU A 64 8.19 13.71 -1.54
N LEU A 65 8.73 12.50 -1.52
CA LEU A 65 7.95 11.26 -1.64
C LEU A 65 6.96 11.13 -0.49
N LEU A 66 7.40 11.32 0.74
CA LEU A 66 6.57 11.19 1.93
C LEU A 66 5.44 12.22 1.96
N SER A 67 5.74 13.49 1.65
CA SER A 67 4.72 14.54 1.56
C SER A 67 3.71 14.26 0.44
N THR A 68 4.19 13.73 -0.69
CA THR A 68 3.31 13.33 -1.80
C THR A 68 2.44 12.14 -1.43
N TYR A 69 2.98 11.16 -0.72
CA TYR A 69 2.17 10.03 -0.24
C TYR A 69 1.03 10.50 0.69
N VAL A 70 1.32 11.39 1.65
CA VAL A 70 0.29 11.99 2.52
C VAL A 70 -0.76 12.75 1.71
N LYS A 71 -0.33 13.51 0.69
CA LYS A 71 -1.25 14.21 -0.23
C LYS A 71 -2.17 13.23 -0.97
N HIS A 72 -1.65 12.09 -1.43
CA HIS A 72 -2.46 11.05 -2.07
C HIS A 72 -3.44 10.36 -1.11
N ILE A 73 -3.12 10.26 0.19
CA ILE A 73 -4.09 9.86 1.21
C ILE A 73 -5.25 10.88 1.27
N ALA A 74 -4.95 12.17 1.24
CA ALA A 74 -5.99 13.21 1.23
C ALA A 74 -6.87 13.13 -0.04
N TYR A 75 -6.27 12.91 -1.21
CA TYR A 75 -7.01 12.68 -2.47
C TYR A 75 -7.94 11.47 -2.38
N ASN A 76 -7.45 10.37 -1.82
CA ASN A 76 -8.27 9.16 -1.64
C ASN A 76 -9.44 9.39 -0.67
N ASN A 77 -9.21 10.12 0.41
CA ASN A 77 -10.26 10.46 1.36
C ASN A 77 -11.34 11.36 0.72
N ALA A 78 -10.95 12.40 -0.01
CA ALA A 78 -11.89 13.27 -0.73
C ALA A 78 -12.69 12.50 -1.80
N TYR A 79 -12.06 11.55 -2.47
CA TYR A 79 -12.70 10.72 -3.49
C TYR A 79 -13.70 9.71 -2.92
N ARG A 80 -13.38 9.09 -1.76
CA ARG A 80 -14.19 8.01 -1.17
C ARG A 80 -15.25 8.52 -0.20
N ASN A 81 -15.02 9.64 0.46
CA ASN A 81 -15.87 10.21 1.49
C ASN A 81 -16.14 11.71 1.23
N PRO A 82 -16.70 12.06 0.06
CA PRO A 82 -16.89 13.46 -0.32
C PRO A 82 -17.76 14.23 0.68
N GLU A 83 -18.67 13.55 1.38
CA GLU A 83 -19.55 14.14 2.39
C GLU A 83 -18.82 14.54 3.69
N ALA A 84 -17.61 14.03 3.91
CA ALA A 84 -16.80 14.39 5.08
C ALA A 84 -16.11 15.76 4.97
N PHE A 85 -16.19 16.39 3.80
CA PHE A 85 -15.52 17.66 3.48
C PHE A 85 -16.54 18.69 3.02
N SER A 86 -16.20 19.98 3.15
CA SER A 86 -17.02 21.02 2.51
C SER A 86 -16.93 20.90 0.98
N VAL A 87 -17.98 21.30 0.28
CA VAL A 87 -18.00 21.28 -1.20
C VAL A 87 -16.81 22.03 -1.77
N LYS A 88 -16.48 23.20 -1.19
CA LYS A 88 -15.35 24.02 -1.62
C LYS A 88 -14.01 23.31 -1.45
N ASP A 89 -13.77 22.64 -0.33
CA ASP A 89 -12.52 21.93 -0.06
C ASP A 89 -12.36 20.73 -1.00
N ASN A 90 -13.46 20.04 -1.32
CA ASN A 90 -13.48 18.97 -2.30
C ASN A 90 -13.13 19.49 -3.70
N ASP A 91 -13.78 20.57 -4.15
CA ASP A 91 -13.52 21.14 -5.47
C ASP A 91 -12.07 21.58 -5.63
N GLU A 92 -11.50 22.26 -4.63
CA GLU A 92 -10.08 22.64 -4.63
C GLU A 92 -9.15 21.42 -4.67
N THR A 93 -9.50 20.36 -3.96
CA THR A 93 -8.72 19.11 -3.94
C THR A 93 -8.77 18.41 -5.30
N PHE A 94 -9.94 18.36 -5.94
CA PHE A 94 -10.08 17.75 -7.27
C PHE A 94 -9.43 18.58 -8.37
N GLU A 95 -9.42 19.92 -8.28
CA GLU A 95 -8.71 20.75 -9.25
C GLU A 95 -7.18 20.56 -9.14
N LYS A 96 -6.63 20.46 -7.93
CA LYS A 96 -5.21 20.12 -7.72
C LYS A 96 -4.87 18.74 -8.29
N LEU A 97 -5.71 17.75 -8.00
CA LEU A 97 -5.56 16.39 -8.53
C LEU A 97 -5.53 16.37 -10.07
N LYS A 98 -6.47 17.05 -10.73
CA LYS A 98 -6.53 17.15 -12.20
C LYS A 98 -5.31 17.85 -12.78
N ALA A 99 -4.82 18.91 -12.13
CA ALA A 99 -3.62 19.61 -12.56
C ALA A 99 -2.40 18.69 -12.55
N GLU A 100 -2.19 17.94 -11.46
CA GLU A 100 -1.09 16.96 -11.37
C GLU A 100 -1.23 15.82 -12.40
N MET A 101 -2.44 15.29 -12.59
CA MET A 101 -2.69 14.29 -13.63
C MET A 101 -2.31 14.78 -15.03
N LYS A 102 -2.58 16.05 -15.32
CA LYS A 102 -2.22 16.68 -16.60
C LYS A 102 -0.72 16.77 -16.81
N GLU A 103 0.06 17.04 -15.76
CA GLU A 103 1.53 17.03 -15.81
C GLU A 103 2.09 15.67 -16.26
N HIS A 104 1.39 14.59 -15.93
CA HIS A 104 1.74 13.22 -16.31
C HIS A 104 1.00 12.71 -17.56
N ASN A 105 0.34 13.58 -18.32
CA ASN A 105 -0.47 13.23 -19.51
C ASN A 105 -1.57 12.20 -19.24
N LEU A 106 -2.08 12.14 -18.02
CA LEU A 106 -3.14 11.20 -17.60
C LEU A 106 -4.53 11.76 -17.94
N LYS A 107 -5.46 10.86 -18.23
CA LYS A 107 -6.86 11.17 -18.56
C LYS A 107 -7.78 10.90 -17.36
N SER A 108 -9.01 11.40 -17.41
CA SER A 108 -10.01 11.20 -16.35
C SER A 108 -10.24 9.72 -15.99
N LYS A 109 -10.14 8.80 -16.95
CA LYS A 109 -10.24 7.36 -16.72
C LYS A 109 -9.12 6.80 -15.82
N ASP A 110 -8.01 7.51 -15.72
CA ASP A 110 -6.84 7.09 -14.94
C ASP A 110 -6.88 7.66 -13.50
N MET A 111 -7.89 8.51 -13.19
CA MET A 111 -7.98 9.24 -11.92
C MET A 111 -7.87 8.31 -10.71
N LYS A 112 -8.66 7.22 -10.66
CA LYS A 112 -8.62 6.28 -9.54
C LYS A 112 -7.22 5.68 -9.35
N LYS A 113 -6.59 5.27 -10.44
CA LYS A 113 -5.23 4.72 -10.41
C LYS A 113 -4.20 5.76 -9.97
N PHE A 114 -4.36 7.01 -10.42
CA PHE A 114 -3.48 8.08 -10.00
C PHE A 114 -3.65 8.41 -8.52
N ILE A 115 -4.88 8.46 -8.01
CA ILE A 115 -5.13 8.64 -6.57
C ILE A 115 -4.43 7.56 -5.74
N GLU A 116 -4.50 6.29 -6.16
CA GLU A 116 -3.94 5.16 -5.42
C GLU A 116 -2.41 5.05 -5.57
N TYR A 117 -1.86 5.33 -6.74
CA TYR A 117 -0.47 4.99 -7.08
C TYR A 117 0.37 6.16 -7.60
N GLY A 118 -0.19 7.35 -7.84
CA GLY A 118 0.50 8.48 -8.47
C GLY A 118 1.65 9.04 -7.64
N TRP A 119 1.63 8.86 -6.32
CA TRP A 119 2.74 9.23 -5.45
C TRP A 119 4.06 8.53 -5.83
N LEU A 120 3.98 7.38 -6.50
CA LEU A 120 5.13 6.61 -6.96
C LEU A 120 6.00 7.38 -7.96
N TYR A 121 5.45 8.32 -8.71
CA TYR A 121 6.22 9.20 -9.62
C TYR A 121 7.29 10.03 -8.90
N LYS A 122 7.18 10.21 -7.59
CA LYS A 122 8.16 10.93 -6.77
C LYS A 122 9.22 10.01 -6.14
N HIS A 123 9.12 8.69 -6.33
CA HIS A 123 10.12 7.79 -5.80
C HIS A 123 11.48 7.98 -6.51
N PRO A 124 12.61 8.08 -5.76
CA PRO A 124 13.93 8.41 -6.32
C PRO A 124 14.36 7.50 -7.47
N SER A 125 14.06 6.21 -7.43
CA SER A 125 14.42 5.27 -8.50
C SER A 125 13.63 5.47 -9.80
N ILE A 126 12.54 6.22 -9.75
CA ILE A 126 11.61 6.43 -10.87
C ILE A 126 11.77 7.81 -11.50
N LYS A 127 12.19 8.82 -10.73
CA LYS A 127 12.31 10.23 -11.21
C LYS A 127 12.99 10.37 -12.58
N ASN A 128 13.88 9.44 -12.92
CA ASN A 128 14.62 9.47 -14.19
C ASN A 128 13.99 8.61 -15.31
N ASN A 129 12.90 7.87 -15.02
CA ASN A 129 12.31 6.88 -15.94
C ASN A 129 10.77 6.85 -15.84
N LEU A 130 10.14 8.03 -15.89
CA LEU A 130 8.70 8.20 -15.65
C LEU A 130 7.80 7.44 -16.64
N GLU A 131 8.29 7.20 -17.87
CA GLU A 131 7.52 6.50 -18.91
C GLU A 131 7.30 5.00 -18.62
N GLU A 132 8.11 4.40 -17.77
CA GLU A 132 8.03 2.97 -17.42
C GLU A 132 7.13 2.67 -16.23
N VAL A 133 6.62 3.71 -15.54
CA VAL A 133 5.83 3.52 -14.32
C VAL A 133 4.40 3.13 -14.66
N LYS A 134 3.99 1.97 -14.19
CA LYS A 134 2.59 1.56 -14.25
C LYS A 134 1.86 1.88 -12.94
N LEU A 135 0.72 2.55 -13.06
CA LEU A 135 -0.13 2.90 -11.92
C LEU A 135 -1.00 1.69 -11.52
N ASN A 136 -0.36 0.70 -10.94
CA ASN A 136 -1.01 -0.46 -10.32
C ASN A 136 -0.08 -1.05 -9.24
N PHE A 137 -0.60 -1.99 -8.46
CA PHE A 137 0.19 -2.59 -7.39
C PHE A 137 1.35 -3.42 -7.96
N ARG A 138 1.08 -4.39 -8.81
CA ARG A 138 2.03 -5.39 -9.29
C ARG A 138 3.20 -4.78 -10.07
N ASP A 139 2.90 -4.12 -11.19
CA ASP A 139 3.92 -3.60 -12.10
C ASP A 139 4.46 -2.22 -11.66
N GLY A 140 3.80 -1.55 -10.71
CA GLY A 140 4.21 -0.29 -10.11
C GLY A 140 4.85 -0.49 -8.75
N ILE A 141 4.05 -0.67 -7.72
CA ILE A 141 4.49 -0.70 -6.31
C ILE A 141 5.43 -1.88 -6.03
N GLU A 142 4.97 -3.10 -6.30
CA GLU A 142 5.71 -4.33 -5.99
C GLU A 142 7.03 -4.40 -6.78
N LYS A 143 6.98 -4.06 -8.07
CA LYS A 143 8.18 -4.01 -8.93
C LYS A 143 9.18 -2.96 -8.43
N THR A 144 8.74 -1.76 -8.08
CA THR A 144 9.62 -0.71 -7.58
C THR A 144 10.19 -1.04 -6.21
N ALA A 145 9.44 -1.76 -5.39
CA ALA A 145 9.91 -2.29 -4.10
C ALA A 145 10.90 -3.46 -4.25
N ASP A 146 11.17 -3.93 -5.46
CA ASP A 146 12.01 -5.12 -5.72
C ASP A 146 11.53 -6.36 -4.97
N LEU A 147 10.21 -6.60 -5.02
CA LEU A 147 9.53 -7.73 -4.40
C LEU A 147 8.72 -8.57 -5.40
N SER A 148 8.92 -8.36 -6.71
CA SER A 148 8.21 -9.07 -7.78
C SER A 148 8.39 -10.59 -7.76
N ILE A 149 9.40 -11.10 -7.05
CA ILE A 149 9.59 -12.54 -6.85
C ILE A 149 8.38 -13.19 -6.15
N TYR A 150 7.58 -12.41 -5.42
CA TYR A 150 6.39 -12.88 -4.70
C TYR A 150 5.10 -12.72 -5.51
N ASN A 151 5.16 -12.14 -6.70
CA ASN A 151 3.99 -11.83 -7.53
C ASN A 151 3.08 -13.05 -7.75
N TYR A 152 3.64 -14.22 -8.06
CA TYR A 152 2.84 -15.43 -8.27
C TYR A 152 2.01 -15.82 -7.03
N ILE A 153 2.61 -15.69 -5.84
CA ILE A 153 1.94 -15.99 -4.58
C ILE A 153 0.87 -14.93 -4.29
N TYR A 154 1.19 -13.67 -4.56
CA TYR A 154 0.26 -12.55 -4.43
C TYR A 154 -0.97 -12.70 -5.35
N GLU A 155 -0.77 -13.11 -6.61
CA GLU A 155 -1.85 -13.39 -7.54
C GLU A 155 -2.77 -14.50 -7.04
N GLY A 156 -2.20 -15.61 -6.55
CA GLY A 156 -2.98 -16.69 -5.96
C GLY A 156 -3.87 -16.23 -4.80
N ALA A 157 -3.34 -15.42 -3.89
CA ALA A 157 -4.13 -14.84 -2.80
C ALA A 157 -5.20 -13.85 -3.31
N SER A 158 -4.91 -13.10 -4.40
CA SER A 158 -5.87 -12.18 -5.02
C SER A 158 -7.03 -12.91 -5.68
N GLU A 159 -6.78 -14.06 -6.32
CA GLU A 159 -7.82 -14.88 -6.92
C GLU A 159 -8.82 -15.39 -5.88
N LEU A 160 -8.36 -15.73 -4.67
CA LEU A 160 -9.22 -16.13 -3.56
C LEU A 160 -10.17 -15.00 -3.13
N VAL A 161 -9.66 -13.76 -3.08
CA VAL A 161 -10.50 -12.58 -2.76
C VAL A 161 -11.63 -12.40 -3.76
N HIS A 162 -11.36 -12.67 -5.04
CA HIS A 162 -12.32 -12.44 -6.12
C HIS A 162 -13.21 -13.66 -6.42
N SER A 163 -13.18 -14.69 -5.54
CA SER A 163 -13.98 -15.91 -5.70
C SER A 163 -13.83 -16.52 -7.09
N SER A 164 -12.61 -16.51 -7.63
CA SER A 164 -12.33 -17.13 -8.93
C SER A 164 -12.52 -18.65 -8.88
N SER A 165 -12.53 -19.32 -10.02
CA SER A 165 -12.67 -20.78 -10.09
C SER A 165 -11.53 -21.53 -9.35
N SER A 166 -10.40 -20.89 -9.14
CA SER A 166 -9.27 -21.43 -8.35
C SER A 166 -9.63 -21.66 -6.89
N PHE A 167 -10.64 -20.96 -6.34
CA PHE A 167 -11.14 -21.18 -4.98
C PHE A 167 -11.49 -22.66 -4.71
N PHE A 168 -12.02 -23.38 -5.70
CA PHE A 168 -12.42 -24.79 -5.55
C PHE A 168 -11.24 -25.78 -5.52
N TYR A 169 -10.05 -25.33 -5.87
CA TYR A 169 -8.83 -26.16 -5.93
C TYR A 169 -7.81 -25.82 -4.87
N VAL A 170 -8.13 -24.86 -4.00
CA VAL A 170 -7.20 -24.44 -2.94
C VAL A 170 -7.18 -25.49 -1.82
N ASN A 171 -5.97 -25.90 -1.48
CA ASN A 171 -5.70 -26.89 -0.43
C ASN A 171 -5.29 -26.16 0.84
N ASP A 172 -5.97 -26.45 1.96
CA ASP A 172 -5.69 -25.89 3.29
C ASP A 172 -4.22 -26.01 3.70
N LYS A 173 -3.59 -27.16 3.40
CA LYS A 173 -2.18 -27.35 3.71
C LYS A 173 -1.31 -26.37 2.94
N PHE A 174 -1.55 -26.19 1.65
CA PHE A 174 -0.84 -25.22 0.83
C PHE A 174 -1.02 -23.81 1.38
N CYS A 175 -2.26 -23.38 1.65
CA CYS A 175 -2.54 -22.07 2.20
C CYS A 175 -1.81 -21.84 3.53
N LYS A 176 -1.83 -22.83 4.42
CA LYS A 176 -1.12 -22.77 5.70
C LYS A 176 0.38 -22.61 5.50
N ASP A 177 0.99 -23.51 4.76
CA ASP A 177 2.46 -23.57 4.63
C ASP A 177 2.99 -22.31 3.94
N VAL A 178 2.35 -21.88 2.83
CA VAL A 178 2.74 -20.69 2.09
C VAL A 178 2.50 -19.42 2.91
N SER A 179 1.35 -19.27 3.53
CA SER A 179 1.06 -18.06 4.30
C SER A 179 1.96 -17.90 5.52
N LEU A 180 2.32 -18.99 6.19
CA LEU A 180 3.28 -18.97 7.31
C LEU A 180 4.67 -18.53 6.85
N ASP A 181 5.22 -19.16 5.81
CA ASP A 181 6.55 -18.81 5.29
C ASP A 181 6.58 -17.36 4.78
N MET A 182 5.57 -16.95 4.03
CA MET A 182 5.50 -15.60 3.48
C MET A 182 5.32 -14.54 4.56
N THR A 183 4.47 -14.77 5.56
CA THR A 183 4.29 -13.80 6.66
C THR A 183 5.56 -13.68 7.50
N TYR A 184 6.24 -14.79 7.77
CA TYR A 184 7.51 -14.78 8.48
C TYR A 184 8.57 -13.95 7.72
N ARG A 185 8.73 -14.18 6.41
CA ARG A 185 9.67 -13.43 5.57
C ARG A 185 9.31 -11.94 5.49
N SER A 186 8.03 -11.61 5.30
CA SER A 186 7.57 -10.22 5.28
C SER A 186 7.84 -9.55 6.62
N GLY A 187 7.58 -10.24 7.74
CA GLY A 187 7.86 -9.74 9.08
C GLY A 187 9.33 -9.41 9.30
N ILE A 188 10.25 -10.29 8.91
CA ILE A 188 11.70 -10.05 9.00
C ILE A 188 12.08 -8.81 8.19
N ARG A 189 11.71 -8.75 6.90
CA ARG A 189 12.07 -7.63 6.03
C ARG A 189 11.51 -6.29 6.53
N ILE A 190 10.28 -6.29 7.05
CA ILE A 190 9.69 -5.08 7.64
C ILE A 190 10.50 -4.66 8.88
N PHE A 191 10.87 -5.62 9.73
CA PHE A 191 11.65 -5.34 10.94
C PHE A 191 13.04 -4.79 10.63
N GLU A 192 13.70 -5.26 9.58
CA GLU A 192 15.02 -4.80 9.15
C GLU A 192 15.02 -3.35 8.60
N LEU A 193 13.86 -2.78 8.28
CA LEU A 193 13.72 -1.40 7.81
C LEU A 193 13.67 -0.36 8.95
N PHE A 194 13.59 -0.80 10.21
CA PHE A 194 13.50 0.03 11.42
C PHE A 194 14.75 -0.02 12.28
#